data_36f4749d0910c1ed9e8354ca785e62d0
#
_entry.id   36f4749d0910c1ed9e8354ca785e62d0
#
_cell.length_a   1.000
_cell.length_b   1.000
_cell.length_c   1.000
_cell.angle_alpha   90.00
_cell.angle_beta   90.00
_cell.angle_gamma   90.00
#
_symmetry.space_group_name_H-M   'P 1'
#
loop_
_entity.id
_entity.type
_entity.pdbx_description
1 polymer ?
#
loop_
_entity_poly.entity_id
_entity_poly.type
_entity_poly.pdbx_seq_one_letter_code
_entity_poly.pdbx_strand_id
1 'polypeptide(L)'
;MAAGLMALDAAPQSRVGICAGNSATHLVALLAVLASGKVWVPLNPKSTRPELRRIVDATEPSILVLDSGCTALLDGAPGARIFTDVADDGCDALPAIIARHAGAARPRLDLYPDLDRDATQAIKFTGGTTGAPKGVMQPYRAWMANIVNQIHAWGFDADDRYVMAAPITHGTSTYVLPILAQGGCHVILDGSGAEAVRAAFRDRRGTVSFMPPTLIYMLMALPDASRDDYPALRRLIYGGAPMPVEKIRQARAFFGPVVGTTYGQTEAPQLLTVLRSEDFEDERNLASVGRTTWFSDVAIMAPDGTLLPAGQIGEVVARGDLVMTGYWRRPDLTAATIADGWLHTGDRGLIDERGYLYLKDRLREVVITGGFNVYPIDVENALGQHPAVHECAVFGVPDEKWGEAVHAAVQLRDGAVIPSEAELIAFVRERLGPVATPKRIHFHDDLPRSSVGKVLKNAVRDRALAHATNTASANRGDQR
;
A
#
# COMPACT_ATOMS: atom_id res chain seq x y z
N MET A 1 -24.23 -10.62 -13.40
CA MET A 1 -23.45 -9.38 -13.59
C MET A 1 -22.42 -9.49 -14.72
N ALA A 2 -21.53 -10.50 -14.76
CA ALA A 2 -20.55 -10.63 -15.85
C ALA A 2 -21.17 -10.64 -17.25
N ALA A 3 -22.24 -11.44 -17.46
CA ALA A 3 -23.01 -11.44 -18.71
C ALA A 3 -23.61 -10.05 -19.03
N GLY A 4 -24.03 -9.30 -18.01
CA GLY A 4 -24.51 -7.93 -18.20
C GLY A 4 -23.43 -6.95 -18.66
N LEU A 5 -22.21 -7.06 -18.10
CA LEU A 5 -21.07 -6.26 -18.58
C LEU A 5 -20.72 -6.56 -20.03
N MET A 6 -20.78 -7.85 -20.42
CA MET A 6 -20.54 -8.26 -21.82
C MET A 6 -21.66 -7.82 -22.77
N ALA A 7 -22.89 -7.73 -22.29
CA ALA A 7 -24.00 -7.22 -23.11
C ALA A 7 -23.91 -5.70 -23.37
N LEU A 8 -23.35 -4.95 -22.41
CA LEU A 8 -23.10 -3.51 -22.54
C LEU A 8 -21.90 -3.20 -23.44
N ASP A 9 -20.89 -4.05 -23.38
CA ASP A 9 -19.67 -3.96 -24.19
C ASP A 9 -19.12 -5.37 -24.42
N ALA A 10 -19.20 -5.85 -25.65
CA ALA A 10 -18.75 -7.20 -26.00
C ALA A 10 -17.25 -7.33 -26.18
N ALA A 11 -16.50 -6.20 -26.23
CA ALA A 11 -15.06 -6.25 -26.45
C ALA A 11 -14.33 -6.84 -25.24
N PRO A 12 -13.52 -7.91 -25.40
CA PRO A 12 -12.61 -8.36 -24.37
C PRO A 12 -11.56 -7.28 -24.10
N GLN A 13 -10.96 -7.28 -22.91
CA GLN A 13 -9.95 -6.29 -22.49
C GLN A 13 -10.43 -4.82 -22.51
N SER A 14 -11.72 -4.55 -22.71
CA SER A 14 -12.27 -3.22 -22.45
C SER A 14 -12.22 -2.90 -20.96
N ARG A 15 -12.03 -1.63 -20.62
CA ARG A 15 -11.79 -1.18 -19.25
C ARG A 15 -13.11 -0.88 -18.55
N VAL A 16 -13.22 -1.35 -17.30
CA VAL A 16 -14.33 -1.06 -16.40
C VAL A 16 -13.79 -0.34 -15.17
N GLY A 17 -14.16 0.93 -15.03
CA GLY A 17 -13.85 1.72 -13.83
C GLY A 17 -14.82 1.40 -12.70
N ILE A 18 -14.33 1.12 -11.49
CA ILE A 18 -15.18 0.96 -10.30
C ILE A 18 -14.82 2.04 -9.29
N CYS A 19 -15.76 2.95 -9.01
CA CYS A 19 -15.64 3.99 -7.97
C CYS A 19 -16.71 3.76 -6.90
N ALA A 20 -16.36 3.01 -5.88
CA ALA A 20 -17.26 2.62 -4.81
C ALA A 20 -16.51 2.38 -3.50
N GLY A 21 -17.18 2.57 -2.37
CA GLY A 21 -16.69 2.13 -1.07
C GLY A 21 -16.65 0.61 -0.95
N ASN A 22 -16.08 0.09 0.15
CA ASN A 22 -16.13 -1.33 0.43
C ASN A 22 -17.59 -1.76 0.68
N SER A 23 -18.14 -2.58 -0.21
CA SER A 23 -19.51 -3.09 -0.11
C SER A 23 -19.62 -4.45 -0.80
N ALA A 24 -20.70 -5.17 -0.54
CA ALA A 24 -20.99 -6.43 -1.21
C ALA A 24 -21.18 -6.21 -2.71
N THR A 25 -21.81 -5.11 -3.11
CA THR A 25 -22.02 -4.74 -4.50
C THR A 25 -20.72 -4.39 -5.22
N HIS A 26 -19.80 -3.68 -4.56
CA HIS A 26 -18.44 -3.46 -5.09
C HIS A 26 -17.71 -4.79 -5.30
N LEU A 27 -17.77 -5.69 -4.34
CA LEU A 27 -17.14 -7.02 -4.47
C LEU A 27 -17.72 -7.82 -5.63
N VAL A 28 -19.08 -7.84 -5.76
CA VAL A 28 -19.76 -8.48 -6.90
C VAL A 28 -19.36 -7.84 -8.23
N ALA A 29 -19.24 -6.51 -8.28
CA ALA A 29 -18.80 -5.80 -9.49
C ALA A 29 -17.36 -6.17 -9.87
N LEU A 30 -16.44 -6.17 -8.90
CA LEU A 30 -15.05 -6.59 -9.11
C LEU A 30 -14.98 -8.02 -9.68
N LEU A 31 -15.63 -8.97 -9.03
CA LEU A 31 -15.64 -10.37 -9.47
C LEU A 31 -16.27 -10.52 -10.86
N ALA A 32 -17.30 -9.73 -11.18
CA ALA A 32 -17.91 -9.73 -12.50
C ALA A 32 -16.99 -9.18 -13.60
N VAL A 33 -16.22 -8.13 -13.30
CA VAL A 33 -15.20 -7.59 -14.23
C VAL A 33 -14.16 -8.66 -14.52
N LEU A 34 -13.60 -9.28 -13.47
CA LEU A 34 -12.60 -10.34 -13.62
C LEU A 34 -13.15 -11.54 -14.42
N ALA A 35 -14.39 -11.96 -14.13
CA ALA A 35 -15.04 -13.09 -14.80
C ALA A 35 -15.51 -12.80 -16.22
N SER A 36 -15.51 -11.57 -16.68
CA SER A 36 -15.94 -11.17 -18.02
C SER A 36 -14.79 -10.91 -18.99
N GLY A 37 -13.54 -11.13 -18.60
CA GLY A 37 -12.35 -10.85 -19.41
C GLY A 37 -12.07 -9.36 -19.63
N LYS A 38 -12.70 -8.50 -18.85
CA LYS A 38 -12.52 -7.05 -18.89
C LYS A 38 -11.40 -6.62 -17.94
N VAL A 39 -10.85 -5.43 -18.16
CA VAL A 39 -9.79 -4.87 -17.37
C VAL A 39 -10.37 -4.03 -16.24
N TRP A 40 -10.03 -4.36 -15.00
CA TRP A 40 -10.42 -3.59 -13.84
C TRP A 40 -9.59 -2.32 -13.70
N VAL A 41 -10.26 -1.17 -13.55
CA VAL A 41 -9.63 0.12 -13.21
C VAL A 41 -10.20 0.58 -11.85
N PRO A 42 -9.46 0.39 -10.75
CA PRO A 42 -9.91 0.84 -9.43
C PRO A 42 -9.86 2.37 -9.35
N LEU A 43 -10.95 2.98 -8.90
CA LEU A 43 -11.12 4.40 -8.66
C LEU A 43 -11.45 4.60 -7.17
N ASN A 44 -10.50 5.15 -6.40
CA ASN A 44 -10.72 5.32 -4.98
C ASN A 44 -11.65 6.53 -4.71
N PRO A 45 -12.83 6.34 -4.09
CA PRO A 45 -13.76 7.43 -3.81
C PRO A 45 -13.20 8.50 -2.85
N LYS A 46 -12.10 8.21 -2.14
CA LYS A 46 -11.37 9.17 -1.29
C LYS A 46 -10.34 10.01 -2.06
N SER A 47 -10.11 9.70 -3.34
CA SER A 47 -9.25 10.51 -4.21
C SER A 47 -9.96 11.79 -4.64
N THR A 48 -9.17 12.81 -4.99
CA THR A 48 -9.72 14.06 -5.51
C THR A 48 -10.32 13.90 -6.90
N ARG A 49 -11.31 14.75 -7.24
CA ARG A 49 -11.89 14.76 -8.59
C ARG A 49 -10.85 14.89 -9.71
N PRO A 50 -9.83 15.78 -9.63
CA PRO A 50 -8.78 15.84 -10.65
C PRO A 50 -7.96 14.55 -10.81
N GLU A 51 -7.70 13.83 -9.70
CA GLU A 51 -7.00 12.54 -9.77
C GLU A 51 -7.84 11.48 -10.47
N LEU A 52 -9.10 11.33 -10.07
CA LEU A 52 -10.02 10.36 -10.69
C LEU A 52 -10.23 10.68 -12.17
N ARG A 53 -10.37 11.95 -12.52
CA ARG A 53 -10.53 12.37 -13.91
C ARG A 53 -9.32 12.01 -14.76
N ARG A 54 -8.09 12.23 -14.28
CA ARG A 54 -6.85 11.83 -14.96
C ARG A 54 -6.80 10.32 -15.22
N ILE A 55 -7.23 9.50 -14.26
CA ILE A 55 -7.27 8.04 -14.42
C ILE A 55 -8.27 7.66 -15.50
N VAL A 56 -9.48 8.22 -15.47
CA VAL A 56 -10.55 7.96 -16.44
C VAL A 56 -10.13 8.41 -17.83
N ASP A 57 -9.58 9.62 -17.98
CA ASP A 57 -9.12 10.14 -19.27
C ASP A 57 -7.95 9.32 -19.85
N ALA A 58 -7.07 8.79 -19.00
CA ALA A 58 -5.95 7.94 -19.42
C ALA A 58 -6.39 6.52 -19.83
N THR A 59 -7.39 5.96 -19.14
CA THR A 59 -7.82 4.57 -19.35
C THR A 59 -9.05 4.43 -20.23
N GLU A 60 -9.83 5.50 -20.42
CA GLU A 60 -11.02 5.54 -21.27
C GLU A 60 -11.94 4.32 -21.01
N PRO A 61 -12.46 4.14 -19.78
CA PRO A 61 -13.30 3.00 -19.49
C PRO A 61 -14.61 3.06 -20.26
N SER A 62 -15.01 1.94 -20.87
CA SER A 62 -16.30 1.84 -21.57
C SER A 62 -17.49 1.76 -20.60
N ILE A 63 -17.23 1.30 -19.37
CA ILE A 63 -18.23 1.16 -18.31
C ILE A 63 -17.67 1.75 -17.01
N LEU A 64 -18.51 2.49 -16.30
CA LEU A 64 -18.25 3.00 -14.93
C LEU A 64 -19.28 2.40 -13.96
N VAL A 65 -18.80 1.69 -12.96
CA VAL A 65 -19.60 1.18 -11.83
C VAL A 65 -19.38 2.12 -10.64
N LEU A 66 -20.45 2.74 -10.16
CA LEU A 66 -20.38 3.87 -9.22
C LEU A 66 -21.30 3.66 -8.02
N ASP A 67 -20.86 3.99 -6.82
CA ASP A 67 -21.78 4.37 -5.74
C ASP A 67 -22.40 5.74 -6.09
N SER A 68 -23.68 5.95 -5.75
CA SER A 68 -24.36 7.23 -6.03
C SER A 68 -23.62 8.44 -5.46
N GLY A 69 -22.98 8.31 -4.30
CA GLY A 69 -22.12 9.32 -3.70
C GLY A 69 -20.86 9.67 -4.50
N CYS A 70 -20.48 8.86 -5.50
CA CYS A 70 -19.32 9.12 -6.37
C CYS A 70 -19.68 9.87 -7.66
N THR A 71 -20.98 10.12 -7.93
CA THR A 71 -21.45 10.74 -9.19
C THR A 71 -20.79 12.08 -9.45
N ALA A 72 -20.74 12.96 -8.46
CA ALA A 72 -20.13 14.29 -8.57
C ALA A 72 -18.62 14.26 -8.86
N LEU A 73 -17.92 13.20 -8.42
CA LEU A 73 -16.49 13.03 -8.67
C LEU A 73 -16.18 12.71 -10.14
N LEU A 74 -17.12 12.04 -10.83
CA LEU A 74 -16.99 11.56 -12.19
C LEU A 74 -18.01 12.16 -13.15
N ASP A 75 -18.62 13.30 -12.77
CA ASP A 75 -19.53 14.03 -13.64
C ASP A 75 -18.86 14.39 -14.98
N GLY A 76 -19.61 14.17 -16.10
CA GLY A 76 -19.08 14.34 -17.45
C GLY A 76 -18.01 13.31 -17.88
N ALA A 77 -17.71 12.28 -17.09
CA ALA A 77 -16.84 11.18 -17.54
C ALA A 77 -17.56 10.30 -18.58
N PRO A 78 -16.85 9.84 -19.64
CA PRO A 78 -17.43 8.97 -20.66
C PRO A 78 -17.68 7.56 -20.12
N GLY A 79 -18.51 6.78 -20.82
CA GLY A 79 -18.80 5.38 -20.50
C GLY A 79 -20.24 5.15 -20.00
N ALA A 80 -20.72 3.92 -20.18
CA ALA A 80 -22.01 3.49 -19.63
C ALA A 80 -21.92 3.45 -18.09
N ARG A 81 -22.94 3.96 -17.39
CA ARG A 81 -22.97 4.03 -15.93
C ARG A 81 -23.83 2.95 -15.34
N ILE A 82 -23.34 2.30 -14.29
CA ILE A 82 -24.04 1.31 -13.48
C ILE A 82 -23.92 1.73 -12.03
N PHE A 83 -25.03 1.88 -11.31
CA PHE A 83 -24.99 2.21 -9.89
C PHE A 83 -25.00 0.95 -9.01
N THR A 84 -24.20 0.95 -7.97
CA THR A 84 -24.09 -0.17 -7.02
C THR A 84 -25.27 -0.20 -6.05
N ASP A 85 -25.85 0.95 -5.73
CA ASP A 85 -26.82 1.18 -4.66
C ASP A 85 -28.21 1.55 -5.17
N VAL A 86 -28.38 2.60 -5.99
CA VAL A 86 -29.69 3.12 -6.43
C VAL A 86 -29.66 3.35 -7.94
N ALA A 87 -30.76 3.03 -8.62
CA ALA A 87 -30.97 3.47 -10.00
C ALA A 87 -31.29 4.98 -10.01
N ASP A 88 -30.54 5.74 -10.79
CA ASP A 88 -30.77 7.17 -11.00
C ASP A 88 -31.04 7.46 -12.47
N ASP A 89 -31.89 8.44 -12.75
CA ASP A 89 -32.30 9.00 -14.06
C ASP A 89 -31.76 8.30 -15.32
N GLY A 90 -32.31 7.09 -15.62
CA GLY A 90 -31.99 6.36 -16.84
C GLY A 90 -30.74 5.46 -16.81
N CYS A 91 -30.06 5.35 -15.66
CA CYS A 91 -28.94 4.44 -15.47
C CYS A 91 -29.39 3.13 -14.80
N ASP A 92 -28.80 2.03 -15.24
CA ASP A 92 -29.09 0.70 -14.66
C ASP A 92 -28.47 0.54 -13.26
N ALA A 93 -29.26 0.09 -12.29
CA ALA A 93 -28.72 -0.39 -11.02
C ALA A 93 -28.11 -1.80 -11.20
N LEU A 94 -27.04 -2.09 -10.46
CA LEU A 94 -26.38 -3.40 -10.47
C LEU A 94 -27.36 -4.56 -10.19
N PRO A 95 -28.29 -4.49 -9.23
CA PRO A 95 -29.29 -5.53 -9.03
C PRO A 95 -30.20 -5.75 -10.25
N ALA A 96 -30.58 -4.70 -10.98
CA ALA A 96 -31.43 -4.81 -12.17
C ALA A 96 -30.69 -5.51 -13.31
N ILE A 97 -29.39 -5.21 -13.51
CA ILE A 97 -28.56 -5.92 -14.48
C ILE A 97 -28.41 -7.40 -14.11
N ILE A 98 -28.20 -7.72 -12.83
CA ILE A 98 -28.12 -9.10 -12.36
C ILE A 98 -29.43 -9.83 -12.66
N ALA A 99 -30.59 -9.24 -12.31
CA ALA A 99 -31.90 -9.83 -12.54
C ALA A 99 -32.18 -10.08 -14.03
N ARG A 100 -31.86 -9.10 -14.89
CA ARG A 100 -32.04 -9.19 -16.36
C ARG A 100 -31.24 -10.33 -16.98
N HIS A 101 -30.07 -10.66 -16.41
CA HIS A 101 -29.16 -11.68 -16.92
C HIS A 101 -29.05 -12.91 -16.02
N ALA A 102 -30.01 -13.15 -15.11
CA ALA A 102 -29.97 -14.24 -14.13
C ALA A 102 -29.88 -15.64 -14.76
N GLY A 103 -30.47 -15.83 -15.94
CA GLY A 103 -30.42 -17.09 -16.71
C GLY A 103 -29.31 -17.18 -17.75
N ALA A 104 -28.47 -16.16 -17.90
CA ALA A 104 -27.43 -16.15 -18.92
C ALA A 104 -26.33 -17.18 -18.61
N ALA A 105 -25.76 -17.77 -19.68
CA ALA A 105 -24.61 -18.65 -19.57
C ALA A 105 -23.40 -17.91 -18.97
N ARG A 106 -22.56 -18.64 -18.25
CA ARG A 106 -21.30 -18.08 -17.74
C ARG A 106 -20.39 -17.70 -18.92
N PRO A 107 -19.70 -16.57 -18.86
CA PRO A 107 -18.68 -16.23 -19.84
C PRO A 107 -17.62 -17.33 -19.94
N ARG A 108 -17.25 -17.66 -21.15
CA ARG A 108 -16.21 -18.64 -21.48
C ARG A 108 -14.93 -17.90 -21.87
N LEU A 109 -14.07 -17.61 -20.90
CA LEU A 109 -12.83 -16.85 -21.11
C LEU A 109 -11.83 -17.59 -22.00
N ASP A 110 -11.89 -18.93 -22.01
CA ASP A 110 -11.11 -19.80 -22.89
C ASP A 110 -11.46 -19.64 -24.39
N LEU A 111 -12.55 -18.98 -24.72
CA LEU A 111 -12.93 -18.66 -26.10
C LEU A 111 -12.35 -17.33 -26.60
N TYR A 112 -11.69 -16.57 -25.75
CA TYR A 112 -11.07 -15.29 -26.11
C TYR A 112 -9.56 -15.52 -26.38
N PRO A 113 -9.11 -15.53 -27.64
CA PRO A 113 -7.70 -15.83 -27.97
C PRO A 113 -6.71 -14.80 -27.43
N ASP A 114 -7.17 -13.57 -27.16
CA ASP A 114 -6.34 -12.48 -26.62
C ASP A 114 -6.23 -12.48 -25.10
N LEU A 115 -6.93 -13.41 -24.42
CA LEU A 115 -6.85 -13.56 -22.96
C LEU A 115 -5.84 -14.63 -22.59
N ASP A 116 -4.59 -14.39 -22.90
CA ASP A 116 -3.49 -15.21 -22.43
C ASP A 116 -3.05 -14.84 -21.01
N ARG A 117 -2.01 -15.52 -20.51
CA ARG A 117 -1.49 -15.27 -19.16
C ARG A 117 -0.93 -13.85 -18.96
N ASP A 118 -0.50 -13.19 -20.04
CA ASP A 118 0.08 -11.86 -20.03
C ASP A 118 -0.95 -10.76 -20.36
N ALA A 119 -2.19 -11.12 -20.71
CA ALA A 119 -3.27 -10.17 -20.88
C ALA A 119 -3.52 -9.38 -19.57
N THR A 120 -3.85 -8.10 -19.71
CA THR A 120 -4.06 -7.21 -18.57
C THR A 120 -5.35 -7.54 -17.82
N GLN A 121 -5.27 -7.82 -16.54
CA GLN A 121 -6.43 -8.04 -15.67
C GLN A 121 -6.84 -6.78 -14.91
N ALA A 122 -5.87 -5.94 -14.52
CA ALA A 122 -6.13 -4.67 -13.86
C ALA A 122 -5.12 -3.60 -14.28
N ILE A 123 -5.57 -2.33 -14.31
CA ILE A 123 -4.70 -1.16 -14.43
C ILE A 123 -4.83 -0.36 -13.14
N LYS A 124 -3.82 -0.45 -12.27
CA LYS A 124 -3.80 0.25 -10.98
C LYS A 124 -2.88 1.45 -11.02
N PHE A 125 -3.39 2.61 -10.62
CA PHE A 125 -2.58 3.83 -10.61
C PHE A 125 -1.81 4.00 -9.30
N THR A 126 -0.53 4.34 -9.42
CA THR A 126 0.31 4.70 -8.29
C THR A 126 0.44 6.20 -8.18
N GLY A 127 0.34 6.73 -6.95
CA GLY A 127 0.71 8.11 -6.65
C GLY A 127 2.24 8.24 -6.73
N GLY A 128 2.75 8.66 -7.87
CA GLY A 128 4.18 8.91 -8.02
C GLY A 128 4.64 10.11 -7.19
N THR A 129 5.73 9.97 -6.45
CA THR A 129 6.40 11.07 -5.73
C THR A 129 6.98 12.14 -6.68
N THR A 130 6.94 11.92 -7.99
CA THR A 130 7.66 12.74 -9.01
C THR A 130 6.81 13.22 -10.18
N GLY A 131 5.47 13.10 -10.16
CA GLY A 131 4.68 13.55 -11.30
C GLY A 131 3.30 12.89 -11.45
N ALA A 132 2.82 12.83 -12.68
CA ALA A 132 1.52 12.24 -13.00
C ALA A 132 1.43 10.76 -12.57
N PRO A 133 0.28 10.32 -12.06
CA PRO A 133 0.04 8.92 -11.70
C PRO A 133 0.33 7.98 -12.88
N LYS A 134 0.96 6.83 -12.58
CA LYS A 134 1.30 5.81 -13.59
C LYS A 134 0.33 4.64 -13.47
N GLY A 135 -0.26 4.22 -14.58
CA GLY A 135 -1.14 3.05 -14.63
C GLY A 135 -0.32 1.77 -14.79
N VAL A 136 -0.27 0.95 -13.77
CA VAL A 136 0.44 -0.35 -13.75
C VAL A 136 -0.46 -1.42 -14.34
N MET A 137 -0.04 -2.09 -15.40
CA MET A 137 -0.75 -3.21 -16.02
C MET A 137 -0.40 -4.51 -15.29
N GLN A 138 -1.33 -4.99 -14.47
CA GLN A 138 -1.20 -6.27 -13.77
C GLN A 138 -1.80 -7.39 -14.63
N PRO A 139 -1.00 -8.36 -15.11
CA PRO A 139 -1.48 -9.45 -15.96
C PRO A 139 -2.17 -10.55 -15.14
N TYR A 140 -2.89 -11.46 -15.85
CA TYR A 140 -3.53 -12.63 -15.23
C TYR A 140 -2.52 -13.50 -14.47
N ARG A 141 -1.30 -13.71 -15.02
CA ARG A 141 -0.25 -14.49 -14.32
C ARG A 141 0.12 -13.89 -12.97
N ALA A 142 0.17 -12.54 -12.87
CA ALA A 142 0.54 -11.89 -11.61
C ALA A 142 -0.55 -12.07 -10.54
N TRP A 143 -1.81 -12.06 -10.94
CA TRP A 143 -2.91 -12.35 -10.02
C TRP A 143 -2.92 -13.82 -9.59
N MET A 144 -2.66 -14.76 -10.52
CA MET A 144 -2.56 -16.19 -10.18
C MET A 144 -1.38 -16.47 -9.27
N ALA A 145 -0.20 -15.91 -9.56
CA ALA A 145 0.98 -16.01 -8.69
C ALA A 145 0.69 -15.45 -7.29
N ASN A 146 0.03 -14.29 -7.22
CA ASN A 146 -0.37 -13.69 -5.94
C ASN A 146 -1.33 -14.60 -5.15
N ILE A 147 -2.34 -15.19 -5.80
CA ILE A 147 -3.30 -16.10 -5.16
C ILE A 147 -2.56 -17.30 -4.53
N VAL A 148 -1.73 -17.97 -5.32
CA VAL A 148 -1.01 -19.16 -4.86
C VAL A 148 -0.01 -18.81 -3.76
N ASN A 149 0.76 -17.74 -3.94
CA ASN A 149 1.71 -17.28 -2.93
C ASN A 149 1.02 -16.95 -1.60
N GLN A 150 -0.14 -16.28 -1.64
CA GLN A 150 -0.87 -15.93 -0.42
C GLN A 150 -1.44 -17.16 0.28
N ILE A 151 -2.06 -18.09 -0.46
CA ILE A 151 -2.60 -19.33 0.10
C ILE A 151 -1.48 -20.11 0.78
N HIS A 152 -0.34 -20.26 0.11
CA HIS A 152 0.81 -20.97 0.67
C HIS A 152 1.43 -20.23 1.88
N ALA A 153 1.62 -18.92 1.74
CA ALA A 153 2.29 -18.13 2.78
C ALA A 153 1.47 -18.05 4.07
N TRP A 154 0.17 -17.84 3.94
CA TRP A 154 -0.70 -17.58 5.10
C TRP A 154 -1.52 -18.81 5.54
N GLY A 155 -1.57 -19.87 4.72
CA GLY A 155 -2.34 -21.07 5.03
C GLY A 155 -3.84 -20.76 5.24
N PHE A 156 -4.44 -19.99 4.32
CA PHE A 156 -5.87 -19.70 4.37
C PHE A 156 -6.70 -20.96 4.24
N ASP A 157 -7.87 -20.98 4.91
CA ASP A 157 -8.80 -22.10 4.92
C ASP A 157 -10.28 -21.63 4.91
N ALA A 158 -11.22 -22.59 4.93
CA ALA A 158 -12.65 -22.32 4.85
C ALA A 158 -13.21 -21.61 6.09
N ASP A 159 -12.50 -21.66 7.22
CA ASP A 159 -12.89 -21.00 8.45
C ASP A 159 -12.44 -19.52 8.49
N ASP A 160 -11.65 -19.08 7.52
CA ASP A 160 -11.15 -17.71 7.49
C ASP A 160 -12.25 -16.69 7.15
N ARG A 161 -12.32 -15.68 8.01
CA ARG A 161 -13.22 -14.52 7.93
C ARG A 161 -12.35 -13.27 7.79
N TYR A 162 -12.13 -12.86 6.53
CA TYR A 162 -11.26 -11.74 6.23
C TYR A 162 -11.96 -10.40 6.46
N VAL A 163 -11.50 -9.62 7.43
CA VAL A 163 -11.99 -8.27 7.71
C VAL A 163 -11.42 -7.28 6.70
N MET A 164 -12.28 -6.67 5.88
CA MET A 164 -11.90 -5.72 4.83
C MET A 164 -11.64 -4.33 5.41
N ALA A 165 -10.59 -4.19 6.21
CA ALA A 165 -10.25 -2.97 6.93
C ALA A 165 -9.70 -1.84 6.03
N ALA A 166 -9.04 -2.20 4.93
CA ALA A 166 -8.50 -1.24 3.96
C ALA A 166 -9.32 -1.24 2.65
N PRO A 167 -9.22 -0.19 1.81
CA PRO A 167 -10.00 -0.10 0.57
C PRO A 167 -9.72 -1.24 -0.41
N ILE A 168 -10.77 -1.80 -1.02
CA ILE A 168 -10.67 -2.82 -2.10
C ILE A 168 -9.83 -2.27 -3.27
N THR A 169 -9.90 -0.99 -3.55
CA THR A 169 -9.13 -0.34 -4.63
C THR A 169 -7.60 -0.45 -4.49
N HIS A 170 -7.11 -0.87 -3.32
CA HIS A 170 -5.68 -1.00 -2.99
C HIS A 170 -5.28 -2.45 -2.66
N GLY A 171 -4.41 -2.64 -1.67
CA GLY A 171 -3.87 -3.95 -1.28
C GLY A 171 -4.93 -5.00 -0.90
N THR A 172 -6.05 -4.58 -0.31
CA THR A 172 -7.16 -5.48 0.08
C THR A 172 -7.69 -6.33 -1.07
N SER A 173 -7.73 -5.79 -2.32
CA SER A 173 -8.20 -6.56 -3.48
C SER A 173 -7.40 -7.83 -3.74
N THR A 174 -6.12 -7.85 -3.37
CA THR A 174 -5.25 -9.01 -3.59
C THR A 174 -5.58 -10.18 -2.68
N TYR A 175 -6.31 -9.95 -1.58
CA TYR A 175 -6.78 -10.98 -0.65
C TYR A 175 -8.18 -11.53 -1.01
N VAL A 176 -8.92 -10.87 -1.92
CA VAL A 176 -10.28 -11.28 -2.28
C VAL A 176 -10.32 -12.71 -2.81
N LEU A 177 -9.57 -12.98 -3.87
CA LEU A 177 -9.58 -14.29 -4.51
C LEU A 177 -8.92 -15.39 -3.68
N PRO A 178 -7.77 -15.19 -3.00
CA PRO A 178 -7.16 -16.22 -2.15
C PRO A 178 -8.11 -16.74 -1.06
N ILE A 179 -8.80 -15.85 -0.36
CA ILE A 179 -9.76 -16.22 0.70
C ILE A 179 -10.95 -17.00 0.12
N LEU A 180 -11.56 -16.49 -0.97
CA LEU A 180 -12.70 -17.17 -1.61
C LEU A 180 -12.30 -18.51 -2.21
N ALA A 181 -11.09 -18.65 -2.78
CA ALA A 181 -10.59 -19.90 -3.35
C ALA A 181 -10.44 -21.00 -2.30
N GLN A 182 -10.21 -20.64 -1.05
CA GLN A 182 -10.12 -21.58 0.09
C GLN A 182 -11.46 -21.80 0.81
N GLY A 183 -12.55 -21.22 0.30
CA GLY A 183 -13.89 -21.35 0.91
C GLY A 183 -14.15 -20.40 2.07
N GLY A 184 -13.21 -19.51 2.40
CA GLY A 184 -13.38 -18.46 3.40
C GLY A 184 -14.36 -17.38 2.96
N CYS A 185 -14.64 -16.41 3.83
CA CYS A 185 -15.56 -15.32 3.56
C CYS A 185 -14.97 -13.94 3.88
N HIS A 186 -15.59 -12.91 3.32
CA HIS A 186 -15.23 -11.51 3.57
C HIS A 186 -16.21 -10.87 4.55
N VAL A 187 -15.68 -10.21 5.58
CA VAL A 187 -16.43 -9.37 6.51
C VAL A 187 -16.29 -7.93 6.06
N ILE A 188 -17.38 -7.38 5.53
CA ILE A 188 -17.48 -5.99 5.15
C ILE A 188 -17.88 -5.19 6.40
N LEU A 189 -17.24 -4.03 6.60
CA LEU A 189 -17.46 -3.23 7.81
C LEU A 189 -18.81 -2.53 7.78
N ASP A 190 -19.47 -2.51 8.94
CA ASP A 190 -20.61 -1.64 9.22
C ASP A 190 -20.08 -0.30 9.72
N GLY A 191 -19.74 0.61 8.81
CA GLY A 191 -19.13 1.91 9.13
C GLY A 191 -17.65 2.01 8.71
N SER A 192 -16.92 2.94 9.31
CA SER A 192 -15.52 3.23 8.99
C SER A 192 -14.69 3.50 10.24
N GLY A 193 -13.35 3.46 10.07
CA GLY A 193 -12.41 3.74 11.14
C GLY A 193 -12.09 2.54 12.03
N ALA A 194 -11.25 2.78 13.05
CA ALA A 194 -10.72 1.73 13.91
C ALA A 194 -11.81 1.02 14.73
N GLU A 195 -12.83 1.75 15.18
CA GLU A 195 -13.93 1.16 15.97
C GLU A 195 -14.75 0.15 15.17
N ALA A 196 -15.08 0.47 13.90
CA ALA A 196 -15.77 -0.47 13.03
C ALA A 196 -14.94 -1.73 12.74
N VAL A 197 -13.62 -1.58 12.64
CA VAL A 197 -12.69 -2.72 12.49
C VAL A 197 -12.67 -3.57 13.77
N ARG A 198 -12.56 -2.96 14.96
CA ARG A 198 -12.64 -3.65 16.24
C ARG A 198 -13.94 -4.44 16.36
N ALA A 199 -15.08 -3.82 16.07
CA ALA A 199 -16.39 -4.45 16.10
C ALA A 199 -16.47 -5.67 15.15
N ALA A 200 -15.90 -5.57 13.94
CA ALA A 200 -15.87 -6.69 13.00
C ALA A 200 -15.05 -7.89 13.54
N PHE A 201 -13.94 -7.65 14.23
CA PHE A 201 -13.19 -8.73 14.88
C PHE A 201 -13.95 -9.35 16.04
N ARG A 202 -14.52 -8.52 16.92
CA ARG A 202 -15.24 -8.96 18.11
C ARG A 202 -16.57 -9.63 17.76
N ASP A 203 -17.44 -8.93 17.01
CA ASP A 203 -18.84 -9.32 16.83
C ASP A 203 -19.04 -10.26 15.64
N ARG A 204 -18.22 -10.13 14.59
CA ARG A 204 -18.24 -10.98 13.39
C ARG A 204 -17.16 -12.05 13.39
N ARG A 205 -16.38 -12.15 14.50
CA ARG A 205 -15.31 -13.14 14.69
C ARG A 205 -14.31 -13.16 13.52
N GLY A 206 -13.82 -11.98 13.10
CA GLY A 206 -12.80 -11.86 12.07
C GLY A 206 -11.54 -12.64 12.43
N THR A 207 -10.98 -13.37 11.47
CA THR A 207 -9.78 -14.21 11.70
C THR A 207 -8.53 -13.64 11.05
N VAL A 208 -8.70 -12.89 9.97
CA VAL A 208 -7.61 -12.37 9.14
C VAL A 208 -7.90 -10.94 8.71
N SER A 209 -6.89 -10.10 8.66
CA SER A 209 -6.95 -8.83 7.93
C SER A 209 -5.58 -8.39 7.44
N PHE A 210 -5.55 -7.71 6.30
CA PHE A 210 -4.44 -6.88 5.85
C PHE A 210 -4.76 -5.41 6.11
N MET A 211 -3.82 -4.69 6.71
CA MET A 211 -3.99 -3.27 6.96
C MET A 211 -2.65 -2.50 7.01
N PRO A 212 -2.67 -1.19 6.74
CA PRO A 212 -1.47 -0.37 6.90
C PRO A 212 -1.11 -0.22 8.39
N PRO A 213 0.17 0.02 8.73
CA PRO A 213 0.64 0.22 10.11
C PRO A 213 -0.18 1.22 10.91
N THR A 214 -0.56 2.34 10.30
CA THR A 214 -1.34 3.40 10.96
C THR A 214 -2.67 2.90 11.52
N LEU A 215 -3.37 2.01 10.81
CA LEU A 215 -4.63 1.45 11.30
C LEU A 215 -4.40 0.52 12.50
N ILE A 216 -3.28 -0.23 12.51
CA ILE A 216 -2.88 -1.05 13.65
C ILE A 216 -2.63 -0.16 14.88
N TYR A 217 -1.94 0.98 14.70
CA TYR A 217 -1.72 1.92 15.80
C TYR A 217 -3.04 2.50 16.35
N MET A 218 -3.96 2.85 15.44
CA MET A 218 -5.28 3.34 15.82
C MET A 218 -6.09 2.29 16.60
N LEU A 219 -6.00 1.00 16.23
CA LEU A 219 -6.66 -0.08 16.97
C LEU A 219 -6.09 -0.24 18.37
N MET A 220 -4.78 -0.18 18.52
CA MET A 220 -4.11 -0.27 19.84
C MET A 220 -4.37 0.96 20.73
N ALA A 221 -4.69 2.10 20.15
CA ALA A 221 -4.95 3.36 20.85
C ALA A 221 -6.45 3.57 21.19
N LEU A 222 -7.34 2.69 20.78
CA LEU A 222 -8.76 2.81 21.12
C LEU A 222 -8.96 2.72 22.65
N PRO A 223 -9.90 3.48 23.22
CA PRO A 223 -10.26 3.34 24.62
C PRO A 223 -10.65 1.89 24.95
N ASP A 224 -10.16 1.39 26.10
CA ASP A 224 -10.42 0.04 26.59
C ASP A 224 -10.08 -1.10 25.63
N ALA A 225 -9.25 -0.82 24.61
CA ALA A 225 -8.82 -1.83 23.65
C ALA A 225 -7.98 -2.92 24.34
N SER A 226 -8.34 -4.17 24.10
CA SER A 226 -7.62 -5.31 24.64
C SER A 226 -7.53 -6.44 23.62
N ARG A 227 -6.71 -7.45 23.91
CA ARG A 227 -6.63 -8.68 23.09
C ARG A 227 -7.98 -9.39 22.99
N ASP A 228 -8.84 -9.24 23.99
CA ASP A 228 -10.16 -9.90 24.05
C ASP A 228 -11.15 -9.39 22.98
N ASP A 229 -10.89 -8.19 22.41
CA ASP A 229 -11.64 -7.67 21.26
C ASP A 229 -11.39 -8.48 19.96
N TYR A 230 -10.37 -9.33 19.95
CA TYR A 230 -9.90 -10.07 18.78
C TYR A 230 -9.91 -11.60 19.03
N PRO A 231 -11.02 -12.19 19.50
CA PRO A 231 -11.04 -13.56 20.05
C PRO A 231 -10.70 -14.64 19.01
N ALA A 232 -10.99 -14.39 17.74
CA ALA A 232 -10.76 -15.35 16.65
C ALA A 232 -9.59 -14.96 15.74
N LEU A 233 -8.87 -13.87 16.03
CA LEU A 233 -7.78 -13.38 15.19
C LEU A 233 -6.63 -14.39 15.10
N ARG A 234 -6.34 -14.83 13.88
CA ARG A 234 -5.30 -15.79 13.53
C ARG A 234 -4.14 -15.15 12.78
N ARG A 235 -4.42 -14.11 11.95
CA ARG A 235 -3.41 -13.44 11.12
C ARG A 235 -3.71 -11.94 10.98
N LEU A 236 -2.80 -11.12 11.46
CA LEU A 236 -2.79 -9.68 11.28
C LEU A 236 -1.62 -9.30 10.37
N ILE A 237 -1.91 -9.04 9.10
CA ILE A 237 -0.89 -8.81 8.09
C ILE A 237 -0.75 -7.31 7.87
N TYR A 238 0.45 -6.77 8.03
CA TYR A 238 0.69 -5.38 7.67
C TYR A 238 1.54 -5.24 6.41
N GLY A 239 1.41 -4.12 5.73
CA GLY A 239 2.19 -3.79 4.53
C GLY A 239 1.83 -2.44 3.94
N GLY A 240 2.42 -2.12 2.79
CA GLY A 240 2.20 -0.84 2.10
C GLY A 240 3.00 0.34 2.68
N ALA A 241 3.51 0.20 3.92
CA ALA A 241 4.43 1.15 4.56
C ALA A 241 5.33 0.39 5.56
N PRO A 242 6.53 0.89 5.88
CA PRO A 242 7.36 0.32 6.92
C PRO A 242 6.70 0.50 8.30
N MET A 243 6.97 -0.45 9.19
CA MET A 243 6.61 -0.37 10.61
C MET A 243 7.89 -0.36 11.44
N PRO A 244 8.14 0.65 12.29
CA PRO A 244 9.29 0.67 13.18
C PRO A 244 9.33 -0.55 14.10
N VAL A 245 10.54 -1.06 14.38
CA VAL A 245 10.75 -2.28 15.18
C VAL A 245 10.02 -2.23 16.52
N GLU A 246 10.08 -1.09 17.20
CA GLU A 246 9.38 -0.90 18.47
C GLU A 246 7.85 -1.01 18.34
N LYS A 247 7.28 -0.51 17.23
CA LYS A 247 5.86 -0.65 16.93
C LYS A 247 5.47 -2.11 16.63
N ILE A 248 6.37 -2.86 15.99
CA ILE A 248 6.18 -4.30 15.77
C ILE A 248 6.12 -5.03 17.12
N ARG A 249 7.06 -4.73 18.05
CA ARG A 249 7.05 -5.29 19.40
C ARG A 249 5.73 -4.97 20.13
N GLN A 250 5.29 -3.71 20.10
CA GLN A 250 4.02 -3.29 20.70
C GLN A 250 2.83 -4.02 20.10
N ALA A 251 2.75 -4.13 18.77
CA ALA A 251 1.67 -4.85 18.09
C ALA A 251 1.67 -6.35 18.46
N ARG A 252 2.84 -6.99 18.52
CA ARG A 252 2.95 -8.39 18.92
C ARG A 252 2.60 -8.61 20.41
N ALA A 253 2.97 -7.69 21.27
CA ALA A 253 2.57 -7.74 22.68
C ALA A 253 1.07 -7.58 22.85
N PHE A 254 0.42 -6.73 22.04
CA PHE A 254 -1.02 -6.47 22.10
C PHE A 254 -1.85 -7.58 21.45
N PHE A 255 -1.57 -7.93 20.19
CA PHE A 255 -2.36 -8.90 19.42
C PHE A 255 -1.90 -10.35 19.60
N GLY A 256 -0.73 -10.59 20.17
CA GLY A 256 -0.12 -11.92 20.28
C GLY A 256 0.69 -12.31 19.02
N PRO A 257 1.09 -13.59 18.91
CA PRO A 257 1.95 -14.10 17.83
C PRO A 257 1.16 -14.32 16.53
N VAL A 258 0.41 -13.30 16.08
CA VAL A 258 -0.44 -13.32 14.88
C VAL A 258 -0.04 -12.28 13.85
N VAL A 259 0.92 -11.39 14.22
CA VAL A 259 1.39 -10.30 13.37
C VAL A 259 2.36 -10.83 12.34
N GLY A 260 2.11 -10.55 11.07
CA GLY A 260 3.00 -10.87 9.94
C GLY A 260 3.11 -9.68 9.00
N THR A 261 4.07 -9.71 8.08
CA THR A 261 4.23 -8.65 7.08
C THR A 261 4.51 -9.19 5.69
N THR A 262 4.28 -8.35 4.71
CA THR A 262 4.53 -8.62 3.30
C THR A 262 5.12 -7.38 2.64
N TYR A 263 6.05 -7.60 1.73
CA TYR A 263 6.59 -6.58 0.86
C TYR A 263 6.23 -6.86 -0.60
N GLY A 264 5.79 -5.82 -1.27
CA GLY A 264 5.47 -5.79 -2.69
C GLY A 264 5.11 -4.38 -3.11
N GLN A 265 4.92 -4.21 -4.39
CA GLN A 265 4.58 -2.93 -5.02
C GLN A 265 3.36 -3.12 -5.91
N THR A 266 2.83 -2.04 -6.47
CA THR A 266 1.78 -2.16 -7.49
C THR A 266 2.31 -2.86 -8.75
N GLU A 267 3.58 -2.65 -9.06
CA GLU A 267 4.36 -3.24 -10.15
C GLU A 267 4.64 -4.74 -9.96
N ALA A 268 4.61 -5.23 -8.71
CA ALA A 268 4.69 -6.64 -8.35
C ALA A 268 3.78 -6.85 -7.12
N PRO A 269 2.48 -7.17 -7.35
CA PRO A 269 1.45 -7.00 -6.35
C PRO A 269 1.63 -7.87 -5.11
N GLN A 270 1.69 -7.19 -3.97
CA GLN A 270 1.54 -7.65 -2.60
C GLN A 270 2.69 -8.52 -2.05
N LEU A 271 3.07 -9.63 -2.70
CA LEU A 271 3.93 -10.65 -2.11
C LEU A 271 5.20 -10.95 -2.90
N LEU A 272 6.11 -9.99 -3.03
CA LEU A 272 7.50 -10.30 -3.39
C LEU A 272 8.17 -11.10 -2.26
N THR A 273 7.97 -10.65 -1.02
CA THR A 273 8.42 -11.38 0.17
C THR A 273 7.34 -11.47 1.24
N VAL A 274 7.50 -12.41 2.15
CA VAL A 274 6.61 -12.64 3.29
C VAL A 274 7.43 -12.93 4.55
N LEU A 275 7.01 -12.34 5.67
CA LEU A 275 7.48 -12.65 7.01
C LEU A 275 6.28 -13.07 7.85
N ARG A 276 6.24 -14.32 8.25
CA ARG A 276 5.15 -14.90 9.04
C ARG A 276 5.32 -14.52 10.51
N SER A 277 4.27 -14.74 11.29
CA SER A 277 4.29 -14.44 12.73
C SER A 277 5.36 -15.24 13.49
N GLU A 278 5.58 -16.50 13.11
CA GLU A 278 6.62 -17.36 13.69
C GLU A 278 8.04 -16.90 13.38
N ASP A 279 8.26 -16.27 12.21
CA ASP A 279 9.59 -15.76 11.85
C ASP A 279 10.04 -14.61 12.78
N PHE A 280 9.10 -13.90 13.40
CA PHE A 280 9.39 -12.84 14.38
C PHE A 280 9.84 -13.34 15.75
N GLU A 281 9.82 -14.64 16.02
CA GLU A 281 10.39 -15.23 17.22
C GLU A 281 11.92 -15.06 17.25
N ASP A 282 12.55 -14.97 16.09
CA ASP A 282 13.95 -14.55 15.98
C ASP A 282 13.99 -13.01 15.90
N GLU A 283 14.48 -12.35 16.95
CA GLU A 283 14.54 -10.88 17.03
C GLU A 283 15.35 -10.23 15.90
N ARG A 284 16.27 -10.97 15.27
CA ARG A 284 17.02 -10.50 14.10
C ARG A 284 16.09 -10.18 12.91
N ASN A 285 14.92 -10.81 12.87
CA ASN A 285 13.95 -10.62 11.79
C ASN A 285 13.00 -9.44 11.99
N LEU A 286 13.01 -8.76 13.15
CA LEU A 286 12.08 -7.67 13.44
C LEU A 286 12.11 -6.52 12.42
N ALA A 287 13.27 -6.25 11.83
CA ALA A 287 13.42 -5.23 10.79
C ALA A 287 13.33 -5.79 9.36
N SER A 288 13.11 -7.10 9.20
CA SER A 288 13.00 -7.75 7.91
C SER A 288 11.60 -7.64 7.33
N VAL A 289 11.49 -7.69 6.01
CA VAL A 289 10.22 -7.87 5.28
C VAL A 289 10.05 -9.30 4.76
N GLY A 290 10.88 -10.23 5.24
CA GLY A 290 10.75 -11.66 5.03
C GLY A 290 11.58 -12.23 3.89
N ARG A 291 11.16 -13.41 3.42
CA ARG A 291 11.80 -14.18 2.35
C ARG A 291 10.97 -14.15 1.08
N THR A 292 11.64 -14.33 -0.04
CA THR A 292 11.04 -14.44 -1.38
C THR A 292 9.95 -15.51 -1.44
N THR A 293 8.87 -15.21 -2.16
CA THR A 293 7.77 -16.14 -2.42
C THR A 293 8.01 -16.99 -3.68
N TRP A 294 7.20 -18.01 -3.91
CA TRP A 294 7.49 -19.07 -4.90
C TRP A 294 7.57 -18.62 -6.37
N PHE A 295 6.74 -17.67 -6.78
CA PHE A 295 6.67 -17.25 -8.19
C PHE A 295 7.43 -15.97 -8.47
N SER A 296 8.42 -15.66 -7.62
CA SER A 296 9.26 -14.49 -7.75
C SER A 296 10.70 -14.81 -7.39
N ASP A 297 11.62 -14.20 -8.12
CA ASP A 297 13.02 -14.08 -7.69
C ASP A 297 13.21 -12.66 -7.19
N VAL A 298 13.82 -12.50 -6.03
CA VAL A 298 14.23 -11.20 -5.48
C VAL A 298 15.74 -11.23 -5.25
N ALA A 299 16.42 -10.23 -5.75
CA ALA A 299 17.87 -10.10 -5.62
C ALA A 299 18.27 -8.65 -5.28
N ILE A 300 19.52 -8.48 -4.93
CA ILE A 300 20.13 -7.15 -4.72
C ILE A 300 21.06 -6.88 -5.88
N MET A 301 20.97 -5.69 -6.47
CA MET A 301 21.73 -5.31 -7.67
C MET A 301 22.55 -4.05 -7.42
N ALA A 302 23.78 -4.07 -7.88
CA ALA A 302 24.68 -2.91 -7.91
C ALA A 302 24.31 -1.96 -9.08
N PRO A 303 24.79 -0.71 -9.07
CA PRO A 303 24.51 0.25 -10.15
C PRO A 303 25.00 -0.18 -11.55
N ASP A 304 25.97 -1.08 -11.61
CA ASP A 304 26.52 -1.64 -12.86
C ASP A 304 25.72 -2.85 -13.39
N GLY A 305 24.63 -3.24 -12.74
CA GLY A 305 23.80 -4.38 -13.09
C GLY A 305 24.25 -5.73 -12.49
N THR A 306 25.36 -5.74 -11.74
CA THR A 306 25.84 -6.97 -11.08
C THR A 306 24.96 -7.35 -9.89
N LEU A 307 24.57 -8.62 -9.79
CA LEU A 307 23.88 -9.14 -8.61
C LEU A 307 24.87 -9.28 -7.44
N LEU A 308 24.47 -8.72 -6.29
CA LEU A 308 25.30 -8.68 -5.09
C LEU A 308 25.08 -9.93 -4.21
N PRO A 309 26.13 -10.44 -3.57
CA PRO A 309 26.01 -11.52 -2.58
C PRO A 309 25.30 -11.04 -1.30
N ALA A 310 24.94 -12.01 -0.44
CA ALA A 310 24.31 -11.75 0.85
C ALA A 310 25.09 -10.72 1.69
N GLY A 311 24.36 -9.86 2.42
CA GLY A 311 24.91 -8.83 3.31
C GLY A 311 25.29 -7.53 2.62
N GLN A 312 25.34 -7.45 1.30
CA GLN A 312 25.64 -6.21 0.58
C GLN A 312 24.37 -5.41 0.26
N ILE A 313 24.51 -4.08 0.33
CA ILE A 313 23.40 -3.14 0.09
C ILE A 313 23.41 -2.71 -1.38
N GLY A 314 22.28 -2.85 -2.06
CA GLY A 314 22.06 -2.39 -3.42
C GLY A 314 20.58 -2.11 -3.69
N GLU A 315 20.20 -2.00 -4.97
CA GLU A 315 18.80 -1.92 -5.35
C GLU A 315 18.14 -3.30 -5.22
N VAL A 316 16.93 -3.33 -4.65
CA VAL A 316 16.08 -4.52 -4.66
C VAL A 316 15.51 -4.67 -6.07
N VAL A 317 15.79 -5.78 -6.73
CA VAL A 317 15.25 -6.12 -8.04
C VAL A 317 14.41 -7.38 -7.95
N ALA A 318 13.39 -7.49 -8.80
CA ALA A 318 12.51 -8.64 -8.81
C ALA A 318 12.22 -9.11 -10.22
N ARG A 319 11.98 -10.42 -10.40
CA ARG A 319 11.47 -11.00 -11.64
C ARG A 319 10.53 -12.17 -11.34
N GLY A 320 9.84 -12.65 -12.35
CA GLY A 320 8.92 -13.79 -12.24
C GLY A 320 7.47 -13.39 -12.53
N ASP A 321 6.57 -14.35 -12.29
CA ASP A 321 5.17 -14.23 -12.69
C ASP A 321 4.41 -13.11 -11.98
N LEU A 322 4.89 -12.67 -10.81
CA LEU A 322 4.27 -11.57 -10.07
C LEU A 322 4.48 -10.19 -10.71
N VAL A 323 5.49 -10.05 -11.59
CA VAL A 323 5.85 -8.74 -12.16
C VAL A 323 4.85 -8.29 -13.23
N MET A 324 4.50 -7.00 -13.22
CA MET A 324 3.66 -6.34 -14.22
C MET A 324 4.15 -6.56 -15.65
N THR A 325 3.27 -6.36 -16.66
CA THR A 325 3.68 -6.30 -18.05
C THR A 325 4.22 -4.93 -18.48
N GLY A 326 3.95 -3.90 -17.70
CA GLY A 326 4.45 -2.55 -17.94
C GLY A 326 3.49 -1.46 -17.48
N TYR A 327 3.79 -0.22 -17.86
CA TYR A 327 2.94 0.94 -17.60
C TYR A 327 2.03 1.24 -18.79
N TRP A 328 0.76 1.46 -18.51
CA TRP A 328 -0.27 1.76 -19.50
C TRP A 328 0.10 2.98 -20.35
N ARG A 329 0.21 2.78 -21.67
CA ARG A 329 0.59 3.80 -22.66
C ARG A 329 1.92 4.52 -22.37
N ARG A 330 2.83 3.86 -21.59
CA ARG A 330 4.13 4.43 -21.24
C ARG A 330 5.26 3.41 -21.48
N PRO A 331 5.53 3.06 -22.75
CA PRO A 331 6.62 2.12 -23.07
C PRO A 331 8.00 2.64 -22.66
N ASP A 332 8.20 3.95 -22.67
CA ASP A 332 9.41 4.63 -22.18
C ASP A 332 9.69 4.32 -20.71
N LEU A 333 8.69 4.48 -19.85
CA LEU A 333 8.81 4.15 -18.42
C LEU A 333 8.92 2.65 -18.19
N THR A 334 8.24 1.85 -18.99
CA THR A 334 8.31 0.39 -18.88
C THR A 334 9.74 -0.07 -19.11
N ALA A 335 10.38 0.36 -20.21
CA ALA A 335 11.77 0.02 -20.54
C ALA A 335 12.77 0.52 -19.48
N ALA A 336 12.50 1.67 -18.85
CA ALA A 336 13.34 2.20 -17.77
C ALA A 336 13.15 1.47 -16.42
N THR A 337 12.03 0.76 -16.25
CA THR A 337 11.69 0.09 -14.98
C THR A 337 11.89 -1.42 -15.06
N ILE A 338 11.69 -2.02 -16.23
CA ILE A 338 11.95 -3.44 -16.48
C ILE A 338 13.12 -3.50 -17.47
N ALA A 339 14.31 -3.78 -16.97
CA ALA A 339 15.54 -3.88 -17.76
C ALA A 339 16.20 -5.23 -17.51
N ASP A 340 16.76 -5.85 -18.55
CA ASP A 340 17.45 -7.13 -18.50
C ASP A 340 16.70 -8.26 -17.79
N GLY A 341 15.34 -8.22 -17.91
CA GLY A 341 14.43 -9.18 -17.28
C GLY A 341 14.16 -8.95 -15.80
N TRP A 342 14.65 -7.86 -15.22
CA TRP A 342 14.42 -7.47 -13.84
C TRP A 342 13.54 -6.23 -13.73
N LEU A 343 12.59 -6.27 -12.82
CA LEU A 343 11.88 -5.09 -12.31
C LEU A 343 12.80 -4.36 -11.33
N HIS A 344 13.16 -3.14 -11.64
CA HIS A 344 13.84 -2.21 -10.74
C HIS A 344 12.81 -1.58 -9.80
N THR A 345 12.83 -1.98 -8.53
CA THR A 345 11.82 -1.55 -7.55
C THR A 345 11.99 -0.11 -7.10
N GLY A 346 13.19 0.44 -7.25
CA GLY A 346 13.58 1.73 -6.69
C GLY A 346 13.76 1.73 -5.17
N ASP A 347 13.59 0.58 -4.51
CA ASP A 347 13.87 0.40 -3.10
C ASP A 347 15.32 -0.13 -2.93
N ARG A 348 16.01 0.30 -1.88
CA ARG A 348 17.32 -0.24 -1.48
C ARG A 348 17.17 -1.21 -0.34
N GLY A 349 18.02 -2.23 -0.34
CA GLY A 349 18.00 -3.23 0.72
C GLY A 349 19.21 -4.14 0.67
N LEU A 350 19.17 -5.15 1.52
CA LEU A 350 20.10 -6.27 1.52
C LEU A 350 19.34 -7.56 1.81
N ILE A 351 19.86 -8.68 1.32
CA ILE A 351 19.41 -10.02 1.72
C ILE A 351 20.51 -10.61 2.60
N ASP A 352 20.15 -11.11 3.78
CA ASP A 352 21.11 -11.75 4.67
C ASP A 352 21.43 -13.20 4.24
N GLU A 353 22.39 -13.85 4.90
CA GLU A 353 22.80 -15.23 4.61
C GLU A 353 21.69 -16.26 4.82
N ARG A 354 20.62 -15.90 5.57
CA ARG A 354 19.44 -16.73 5.82
C ARG A 354 18.35 -16.51 4.78
N GLY A 355 18.55 -15.59 3.80
CA GLY A 355 17.61 -15.24 2.74
C GLY A 355 16.54 -14.22 3.15
N TYR A 356 16.68 -13.53 4.29
CA TYR A 356 15.75 -12.48 4.71
C TYR A 356 16.11 -11.14 4.08
N LEU A 357 15.10 -10.48 3.47
CA LEU A 357 15.23 -9.14 2.89
C LEU A 357 15.03 -8.07 3.97
N TYR A 358 15.94 -7.12 4.01
CA TYR A 358 15.86 -5.91 4.85
C TYR A 358 15.82 -4.69 3.95
N LEU A 359 14.73 -3.95 3.98
CA LEU A 359 14.62 -2.68 3.26
C LEU A 359 15.36 -1.60 4.04
N LYS A 360 16.07 -0.72 3.30
CA LYS A 360 16.75 0.43 3.87
C LYS A 360 15.99 1.71 3.58
N ASP A 361 15.87 2.10 2.32
CA ASP A 361 15.07 3.25 1.90
C ASP A 361 14.84 3.22 0.40
N ARG A 362 14.05 4.18 -0.11
CA ARG A 362 13.98 4.39 -1.55
C ARG A 362 15.24 5.07 -2.03
N LEU A 363 15.72 4.71 -3.22
CA LEU A 363 16.90 5.32 -3.86
C LEU A 363 16.84 6.85 -3.85
N ARG A 364 15.65 7.43 -3.96
CA ARG A 364 15.40 8.87 -3.98
C ARG A 364 15.20 9.53 -2.61
N GLU A 365 15.10 8.73 -1.56
CA GLU A 365 14.88 9.22 -0.18
C GLU A 365 16.16 9.15 0.67
N VAL A 366 17.20 8.50 0.17
CA VAL A 366 18.51 8.46 0.85
C VAL A 366 19.07 9.88 0.91
N VAL A 367 19.40 10.33 2.12
CA VAL A 367 20.02 11.64 2.34
C VAL A 367 21.53 11.54 2.14
N ILE A 368 22.06 12.28 1.20
CA ILE A 368 23.50 12.30 0.91
C ILE A 368 24.14 13.48 1.64
N THR A 369 24.64 13.21 2.83
CA THR A 369 25.23 14.24 3.70
C THR A 369 26.73 14.09 3.83
N GLY A 370 27.50 15.08 3.38
CA GLY A 370 28.97 15.07 3.45
C GLY A 370 29.62 13.87 2.74
N GLY A 371 28.99 13.35 1.68
CA GLY A 371 29.44 12.18 0.93
C GLY A 371 29.04 10.84 1.54
N PHE A 372 28.28 10.84 2.64
CA PHE A 372 27.76 9.63 3.28
C PHE A 372 26.28 9.44 2.98
N ASN A 373 25.88 8.19 2.75
CA ASN A 373 24.48 7.82 2.62
C ASN A 373 23.88 7.65 4.03
N VAL A 374 22.90 8.47 4.37
CA VAL A 374 22.06 8.31 5.56
C VAL A 374 20.70 7.79 5.12
N TYR A 375 20.28 6.71 5.72
CA TYR A 375 18.99 6.07 5.45
C TYR A 375 17.95 6.61 6.45
N PRO A 376 16.92 7.34 5.99
CA PRO A 376 15.87 7.88 6.85
C PRO A 376 15.26 6.84 7.78
N ILE A 377 15.05 5.61 7.32
CA ILE A 377 14.46 4.53 8.12
C ILE A 377 15.30 4.19 9.37
N ASP A 378 16.63 4.24 9.27
CA ASP A 378 17.49 3.93 10.42
C ASP A 378 17.35 5.03 11.49
N VAL A 379 17.24 6.31 11.08
CA VAL A 379 17.01 7.45 11.98
C VAL A 379 15.59 7.43 12.56
N GLU A 380 14.59 7.10 11.74
CA GLU A 380 13.19 6.93 12.18
C GLU A 380 13.06 5.81 13.21
N ASN A 381 13.75 4.69 13.01
CA ASN A 381 13.80 3.59 13.97
C ASN A 381 14.48 4.02 15.31
N ALA A 382 15.52 4.81 15.23
CA ALA A 382 16.16 5.33 16.43
C ALA A 382 15.25 6.30 17.20
N LEU A 383 14.65 7.29 16.51
CA LEU A 383 13.71 8.24 17.10
C LEU A 383 12.47 7.53 17.69
N GLY A 384 11.95 6.50 17.02
CA GLY A 384 10.80 5.72 17.48
C GLY A 384 11.01 4.98 18.81
N GLN A 385 12.27 4.77 19.24
CA GLN A 385 12.62 4.21 20.56
C GLN A 385 12.48 5.24 21.70
N HIS A 386 12.39 6.54 21.38
CA HIS A 386 12.23 7.55 22.41
C HIS A 386 10.80 7.53 22.96
N PRO A 387 10.60 7.48 24.30
CA PRO A 387 9.28 7.26 24.92
C PRO A 387 8.25 8.34 24.56
N ALA A 388 8.67 9.57 24.29
CA ALA A 388 7.78 10.67 23.92
C ALA A 388 7.38 10.67 22.43
N VAL A 389 8.08 9.92 21.56
CA VAL A 389 7.83 9.92 20.12
C VAL A 389 6.68 8.97 19.77
N HIS A 390 5.64 9.51 19.15
CA HIS A 390 4.54 8.72 18.59
C HIS A 390 4.89 8.22 17.20
N GLU A 391 5.25 9.14 16.29
CA GLU A 391 5.66 8.85 14.92
C GLU A 391 6.63 9.94 14.44
N CYS A 392 7.44 9.60 13.44
CA CYS A 392 8.37 10.55 12.84
C CYS A 392 8.58 10.27 11.35
N ALA A 393 9.06 11.28 10.64
CA ALA A 393 9.50 11.18 9.25
C ALA A 393 10.82 11.92 9.09
N VAL A 394 11.80 11.25 8.48
CA VAL A 394 13.14 11.78 8.26
C VAL A 394 13.34 12.07 6.78
N PHE A 395 13.97 13.19 6.46
CA PHE A 395 14.17 13.67 5.09
C PHE A 395 15.43 14.53 4.96
N GLY A 396 15.94 14.60 3.74
CA GLY A 396 17.05 15.49 3.37
C GLY A 396 16.57 16.90 3.04
N VAL A 397 17.32 17.88 3.46
CA VAL A 397 17.16 19.30 3.12
C VAL A 397 18.45 19.78 2.47
N PRO A 398 18.41 20.52 1.36
CA PRO A 398 19.61 21.10 0.76
C PRO A 398 20.43 21.91 1.78
N ASP A 399 21.73 21.67 1.85
CA ASP A 399 22.67 22.30 2.78
C ASP A 399 23.97 22.67 2.05
N GLU A 400 24.40 23.91 2.20
CA GLU A 400 25.58 24.43 1.49
C GLU A 400 26.88 23.70 1.87
N LYS A 401 26.99 23.24 3.11
CA LYS A 401 28.18 22.58 3.63
C LYS A 401 28.20 21.08 3.36
N TRP A 402 27.04 20.44 3.49
CA TRP A 402 26.93 18.99 3.50
C TRP A 402 26.30 18.40 2.25
N GLY A 403 25.85 19.24 1.29
CA GLY A 403 25.02 18.87 0.15
C GLY A 403 23.57 18.70 0.59
N GLU A 404 23.32 17.79 1.54
CA GLU A 404 22.06 17.66 2.25
C GLU A 404 22.28 17.57 3.76
N ALA A 405 21.36 18.14 4.53
CA ALA A 405 21.27 17.98 5.97
C ALA A 405 20.12 17.02 6.32
N VAL A 406 20.35 16.14 7.26
CA VAL A 406 19.31 15.25 7.81
C VAL A 406 18.39 16.07 8.71
N HIS A 407 17.09 16.11 8.43
CA HIS A 407 16.06 16.69 9.28
C HIS A 407 15.02 15.63 9.65
N ALA A 408 14.33 15.83 10.79
CA ALA A 408 13.22 14.98 11.21
C ALA A 408 12.01 15.80 11.58
N ALA A 409 10.83 15.35 11.17
CA ALA A 409 9.54 15.79 11.70
C ALA A 409 9.06 14.76 12.70
N VAL A 410 8.64 15.21 13.88
CA VAL A 410 8.26 14.34 15.00
C VAL A 410 6.88 14.74 15.51
N GLN A 411 6.02 13.73 15.61
CA GLN A 411 4.75 13.80 16.33
C GLN A 411 4.96 13.15 17.71
N LEU A 412 4.59 13.86 18.76
CA LEU A 412 4.70 13.37 20.14
C LEU A 412 3.46 12.56 20.54
N ARG A 413 3.60 11.72 21.53
CA ARG A 413 2.48 11.02 22.18
C ARG A 413 1.67 12.00 23.02
N ASP A 414 0.36 11.81 23.04
CA ASP A 414 -0.52 12.60 23.91
C ASP A 414 -0.12 12.46 25.37
N GLY A 415 -0.02 13.61 26.06
CA GLY A 415 0.38 13.65 27.47
C GLY A 415 1.85 13.36 27.77
N ALA A 416 2.69 13.16 26.77
CA ALA A 416 4.11 12.98 26.98
C ALA A 416 4.78 14.30 27.44
N VAL A 417 5.84 14.17 28.26
CA VAL A 417 6.73 15.29 28.52
C VAL A 417 7.40 15.69 27.21
N ILE A 418 7.27 16.95 26.82
CA ILE A 418 7.80 17.45 25.56
C ILE A 418 9.33 17.51 25.64
N PRO A 419 10.06 16.66 24.89
CA PRO A 419 11.51 16.71 24.85
C PRO A 419 11.97 17.94 24.07
N SER A 420 13.13 18.46 24.41
CA SER A 420 13.77 19.49 23.60
C SER A 420 14.29 18.90 22.28
N GLU A 421 14.43 19.75 21.25
CA GLU A 421 15.09 19.37 19.99
C GLU A 421 16.49 18.79 20.26
N ALA A 422 17.26 19.42 21.15
CA ALA A 422 18.62 18.98 21.51
C ALA A 422 18.65 17.59 22.15
N GLU A 423 17.65 17.25 22.95
CA GLU A 423 17.51 15.93 23.57
C GLU A 423 17.29 14.83 22.53
N LEU A 424 16.36 15.02 21.59
CA LEU A 424 16.13 14.06 20.51
C LEU A 424 17.32 13.92 19.56
N ILE A 425 18.01 15.02 19.26
CA ILE A 425 19.26 15.02 18.48
C ILE A 425 20.34 14.21 19.21
N ALA A 426 20.54 14.44 20.50
CA ALA A 426 21.50 13.70 21.31
C ALA A 426 21.15 12.20 21.39
N PHE A 427 19.87 11.89 21.55
CA PHE A 427 19.35 10.52 21.59
C PHE A 427 19.67 9.73 20.31
N VAL A 428 19.50 10.34 19.13
CA VAL A 428 19.87 9.73 17.84
C VAL A 428 21.40 9.62 17.73
N ARG A 429 22.13 10.67 18.12
CA ARG A 429 23.60 10.71 18.03
C ARG A 429 24.27 9.60 18.80
N GLU A 430 23.77 9.31 20.00
CA GLU A 430 24.27 8.21 20.84
C GLU A 430 24.13 6.85 20.14
N ARG A 431 23.07 6.65 19.37
CA ARG A 431 22.74 5.36 18.72
C ARG A 431 23.34 5.17 17.35
N LEU A 432 23.36 6.22 16.54
CA LEU A 432 23.72 6.15 15.13
C LEU A 432 24.99 6.95 14.77
N GLY A 433 25.57 7.65 15.73
CA GLY A 433 26.73 8.47 15.51
C GLY A 433 26.43 9.82 14.83
N PRO A 434 27.47 10.65 14.61
CA PRO A 434 27.30 12.06 14.22
C PRO A 434 26.79 12.26 12.78
N VAL A 435 27.04 11.31 11.86
CA VAL A 435 26.68 11.43 10.43
C VAL A 435 25.17 11.33 10.26
N ALA A 436 24.55 10.35 10.88
CA ALA A 436 23.10 10.11 10.77
C ALA A 436 22.27 11.02 11.71
N THR A 437 22.93 11.85 12.52
CA THR A 437 22.26 12.73 13.48
C THR A 437 21.51 13.84 12.75
N PRO A 438 20.19 14.01 13.00
CA PRO A 438 19.43 15.13 12.46
C PRO A 438 20.03 16.47 12.89
N LYS A 439 20.05 17.45 11.98
CA LYS A 439 20.47 18.82 12.27
C LYS A 439 19.33 19.66 12.87
N ARG A 440 18.08 19.26 12.58
CA ARG A 440 16.87 19.89 13.08
C ARG A 440 15.79 18.86 13.34
N ILE A 441 15.01 19.09 14.40
CA ILE A 441 13.77 18.38 14.70
C ILE A 441 12.61 19.36 14.60
N HIS A 442 11.61 19.03 13.78
CA HIS A 442 10.39 19.80 13.62
C HIS A 442 9.26 19.10 14.34
N PHE A 443 8.67 19.73 15.35
CA PHE A 443 7.52 19.18 16.05
C PHE A 443 6.22 19.49 15.31
N HIS A 444 5.37 18.49 15.19
CA HIS A 444 4.08 18.57 14.51
C HIS A 444 2.99 17.87 15.34
N ASP A 445 1.79 18.44 15.35
CA ASP A 445 0.62 17.80 15.98
C ASP A 445 0.14 16.62 15.16
N ASP A 446 0.29 16.66 13.83
CA ASP A 446 -0.03 15.57 12.89
C ASP A 446 0.88 15.62 11.66
N LEU A 447 1.21 14.44 11.13
CA LEU A 447 2.02 14.29 9.92
C LEU A 447 1.11 14.13 8.68
N PRO A 448 1.37 14.86 7.56
CA PRO A 448 0.62 14.72 6.31
C PRO A 448 0.56 13.28 5.80
N ARG A 449 -0.65 12.81 5.41
CA ARG A 449 -0.88 11.42 5.00
C ARG A 449 -1.60 11.33 3.66
N SER A 450 -1.36 10.22 2.98
CA SER A 450 -2.14 9.84 1.79
C SER A 450 -3.54 9.36 2.19
N SER A 451 -4.42 9.19 1.19
CA SER A 451 -5.78 8.64 1.36
C SER A 451 -5.83 7.22 1.95
N VAL A 452 -4.68 6.53 1.97
CA VAL A 452 -4.50 5.20 2.58
C VAL A 452 -3.72 5.23 3.88
N GLY A 453 -3.47 6.42 4.46
CA GLY A 453 -2.84 6.59 5.77
C GLY A 453 -1.31 6.60 5.77
N LYS A 454 -0.64 6.50 4.60
CA LYS A 454 0.83 6.58 4.52
C LYS A 454 1.32 8.00 4.72
N VAL A 455 2.34 8.21 5.56
CA VAL A 455 3.02 9.51 5.72
C VAL A 455 3.64 9.95 4.39
N LEU A 456 3.34 11.18 3.97
CA LEU A 456 3.81 11.80 2.74
C LEU A 456 5.07 12.62 3.02
N LYS A 457 6.26 11.99 3.01
CA LYS A 457 7.54 12.61 3.37
C LYS A 457 7.81 13.93 2.63
N ASN A 458 7.48 14.04 1.34
CA ASN A 458 7.62 15.30 0.60
C ASN A 458 6.73 16.43 1.18
N ALA A 459 5.47 16.14 1.48
CA ALA A 459 4.57 17.12 2.08
C ALA A 459 5.01 17.50 3.51
N VAL A 460 5.56 16.53 4.26
CA VAL A 460 6.18 16.78 5.58
C VAL A 460 7.37 17.73 5.44
N ARG A 461 8.29 17.44 4.51
CA ARG A 461 9.45 18.28 4.22
C ARG A 461 9.04 19.69 3.84
N ASP A 462 8.11 19.82 2.88
CA ASP A 462 7.67 21.11 2.37
C ASP A 462 7.01 21.96 3.48
N ARG A 463 6.21 21.31 4.35
CA ARG A 463 5.61 21.95 5.53
C ARG A 463 6.67 22.40 6.55
N ALA A 464 7.68 21.55 6.84
CA ALA A 464 8.76 21.87 7.75
C ALA A 464 9.60 23.06 7.26
N LEU A 465 9.89 23.14 5.94
CA LEU A 465 10.64 24.23 5.33
C LEU A 465 9.82 25.54 5.32
N ALA A 466 8.52 25.48 5.05
CA ALA A 466 7.62 26.67 5.10
C ALA A 466 7.58 27.28 6.51
N HIS A 467 7.53 26.46 7.56
CA HIS A 467 7.58 26.93 8.95
C HIS A 467 8.93 27.59 9.30
N ALA A 468 10.05 27.04 8.82
CA ALA A 468 11.37 27.60 9.04
C ALA A 468 11.53 29.00 8.40
N THR A 469 10.96 29.20 7.22
CA THR A 469 11.01 30.48 6.49
C THR A 469 10.16 31.56 7.20
N ASN A 470 9.00 31.19 7.72
CA ASN A 470 8.13 32.13 8.45
C ASN A 470 8.72 32.56 9.81
N THR A 471 9.41 31.66 10.50
CA THR A 471 10.07 31.97 11.78
C THR A 471 11.30 32.86 11.57
N ALA A 472 12.02 32.69 10.47
CA ALA A 472 13.18 33.53 10.10
C ALA A 472 12.75 34.96 9.66
N SER A 473 11.58 35.12 9.05
CA SER A 473 11.04 36.44 8.67
C SER A 473 10.43 37.17 9.87
N ALA A 474 9.83 36.49 10.82
CA ALA A 474 9.30 37.09 12.04
C ALA A 474 10.42 37.65 12.94
N ASN A 475 11.55 36.96 13.07
CA ASN A 475 12.71 37.42 13.85
C ASN A 475 13.48 38.58 13.18
N ARG A 476 13.30 38.86 11.87
CA ARG A 476 13.87 40.06 11.21
C ARG A 476 12.98 41.29 11.28
N GLY A 477 11.71 41.10 11.62
CA GLY A 477 10.74 42.21 11.81
C GLY A 477 10.89 42.92 13.16
N ASP A 478 11.44 42.27 14.17
CA ASP A 478 11.59 42.83 15.54
C ASP A 478 12.93 43.54 15.80
N GLN A 479 13.76 43.66 14.78
CA GLN A 479 15.05 44.40 14.84
C GLN A 479 15.07 45.68 14.00
N ARG A 480 13.91 46.29 13.74
CA ARG A 480 13.85 47.62 13.10
C ARG A 480 13.14 48.63 13.98
#